data_24c027a316ecb19ec5f52af66ca058ff
#
_entry.id   24c027a316ecb19ec5f52af66ca058ff
#
_cell.length_a   1.000
_cell.length_b   1.000
_cell.length_c   1.000
_cell.angle_alpha   90.00
_cell.angle_beta   90.00
_cell.angle_gamma   90.00
#
_symmetry.space_group_name_H-M   'P 1'
#
loop_
_entity.id
_entity.type
_entity.pdbx_description
1 polymer ?
#
loop_
_entity_poly.entity_id
_entity_poly.type
_entity_poly.pdbx_seq_one_letter_code
_entity_poly.pdbx_strand_id
1 'polypeptide(L)'
;MAQSQDTSAPHVDVISIDGSINPAVDDFIRESISRAKSNGARALIIQLDTPGGLLNSTRTIVKEMLGAEVPVMVYVSPSGAGAGSAGVFITLAAHIAAMAPGTNIGAAHPVAGGGQEVKGVMGEKIENFTASFSESIAQKRGRNAEWAIQAVRKSVAITEKEALKKNVIDIVATDIDDLLKQADGRKVDLNGRQTALAVKNARVARYDMSLKQKVLNAIADPNIAYLLMMAGFLGLYMEFAHPGVIFPGVAGAICLLLAFASLQVLPINHTGLVLVLLGLALLVGEAFFPSFGVLGIGGIISLGLGSLLLFDTPAADFGVDRSIVFTAVATVGSFVLAISYLVFRSQKAKPTLGKEGLIGEIGEARSKLAPTGRIFVHGEHWSAEADGAIEIGERVRVVGYDGMRLKVTRVSEGNVKS
;
A
#
# COMPACT_ATOMS: atom_id res chain seq x y z
N MET A 1 -0.37 -13.03 -33.85
CA MET A 1 0.10 -12.39 -35.11
C MET A 1 0.64 -11.01 -34.71
N ALA A 2 1.96 -10.86 -34.65
CA ALA A 2 2.60 -9.58 -34.45
C ALA A 2 2.48 -8.79 -35.76
N GLN A 3 1.77 -7.67 -35.74
CA GLN A 3 1.77 -6.74 -36.86
C GLN A 3 3.19 -6.18 -36.97
N SER A 4 3.87 -6.48 -38.08
CA SER A 4 5.08 -5.80 -38.49
C SER A 4 4.76 -4.33 -38.66
N GLN A 5 5.15 -3.50 -37.69
CA GLN A 5 5.01 -2.06 -37.78
C GLN A 5 5.94 -1.57 -38.91
N ASP A 6 5.35 -0.94 -39.88
CA ASP A 6 6.09 -0.24 -40.96
C ASP A 6 6.90 0.89 -40.31
N THR A 7 8.21 0.67 -40.14
CA THR A 7 9.15 1.57 -39.43
C THR A 7 9.57 2.77 -40.29
N SER A 8 9.03 2.94 -41.48
CA SER A 8 9.44 3.99 -42.43
C SER A 8 8.68 5.32 -42.30
N ALA A 9 7.51 5.35 -41.66
CA ALA A 9 6.75 6.58 -41.52
C ALA A 9 7.21 7.42 -40.31
N PRO A 10 7.31 8.78 -40.44
CA PRO A 10 7.66 9.64 -39.30
C PRO A 10 6.71 9.41 -38.11
N HIS A 11 7.25 9.12 -36.96
CA HIS A 11 6.45 8.88 -35.75
C HIS A 11 7.01 9.63 -34.55
N VAL A 12 6.14 9.85 -33.57
CA VAL A 12 6.49 10.30 -32.23
C VAL A 12 6.11 9.24 -31.22
N ASP A 13 6.99 9.01 -30.27
CA ASP A 13 6.71 8.11 -29.14
C ASP A 13 5.97 8.87 -28.06
N VAL A 14 4.99 8.24 -27.44
CA VAL A 14 4.21 8.84 -26.33
C VAL A 14 4.21 7.89 -25.16
N ILE A 15 4.54 8.40 -23.98
CA ILE A 15 4.38 7.73 -22.72
C ILE A 15 3.51 8.57 -21.78
N SER A 16 2.82 7.91 -20.84
CA SER A 16 2.01 8.59 -19.84
C SER A 16 2.56 8.28 -18.44
N ILE A 17 2.73 9.34 -17.65
CA ILE A 17 3.11 9.29 -16.25
C ILE A 17 1.95 9.90 -15.47
N ASP A 18 1.32 9.07 -14.65
CA ASP A 18 0.23 9.45 -13.76
C ASP A 18 0.59 8.99 -12.35
N GLY A 19 0.80 9.95 -11.44
CA GLY A 19 1.18 9.71 -10.06
C GLY A 19 2.61 10.11 -9.70
N SER A 20 3.15 9.48 -8.65
CA SER A 20 4.42 9.87 -8.01
C SER A 20 5.65 9.58 -8.84
N ILE A 21 6.60 10.52 -8.85
CA ILE A 21 7.93 10.32 -9.46
C ILE A 21 8.80 9.47 -8.53
N ASN A 22 9.00 8.22 -8.91
CA ASN A 22 9.71 7.19 -8.17
C ASN A 22 10.75 6.47 -9.06
N PRO A 23 11.55 5.53 -8.54
CA PRO A 23 12.57 4.84 -9.33
C PRO A 23 12.03 4.04 -10.53
N ALA A 24 10.79 3.54 -10.48
CA ALA A 24 10.19 2.84 -11.62
C ALA A 24 9.84 3.81 -12.75
N VAL A 25 9.37 5.01 -12.42
CA VAL A 25 9.09 6.10 -13.36
C VAL A 25 10.40 6.60 -13.99
N ASP A 26 11.47 6.77 -13.18
CA ASP A 26 12.81 7.12 -13.67
C ASP A 26 13.30 6.09 -14.71
N ASP A 27 13.26 4.82 -14.37
CA ASP A 27 13.68 3.73 -15.29
C ASP A 27 12.84 3.73 -16.58
N PHE A 28 11.53 3.92 -16.47
CA PHE A 28 10.62 3.98 -17.62
C PHE A 28 10.90 5.17 -18.56
N ILE A 29 11.12 6.37 -18.02
CA ILE A 29 11.45 7.56 -18.82
C ILE A 29 12.79 7.37 -19.51
N ARG A 30 13.82 6.90 -18.80
CA ARG A 30 15.16 6.65 -19.34
C ARG A 30 15.13 5.60 -20.47
N GLU A 31 14.43 4.48 -20.26
CA GLU A 31 14.25 3.45 -21.29
C GLU A 31 13.49 4.01 -22.49
N SER A 32 12.49 4.86 -22.27
CA SER A 32 11.70 5.48 -23.35
C SER A 32 12.52 6.48 -24.17
N ILE A 33 13.40 7.28 -23.55
CA ILE A 33 14.35 8.16 -24.28
C ILE A 33 15.30 7.30 -25.13
N SER A 34 15.86 6.21 -24.58
CA SER A 34 16.74 5.30 -25.30
C SER A 34 16.03 4.62 -26.45
N ARG A 35 14.80 4.15 -26.25
CA ARG A 35 13.96 3.54 -27.29
C ARG A 35 13.63 4.53 -28.40
N ALA A 36 13.17 5.74 -28.07
CA ALA A 36 12.84 6.77 -29.05
C ALA A 36 14.04 7.14 -29.93
N LYS A 37 15.26 7.14 -29.35
CA LYS A 37 16.50 7.29 -30.11
C LYS A 37 16.73 6.10 -31.05
N SER A 38 16.60 4.87 -30.55
CA SER A 38 16.94 3.63 -31.30
C SER A 38 15.94 3.34 -32.43
N ASN A 39 14.67 3.66 -32.28
CA ASN A 39 13.63 3.43 -33.28
C ASN A 39 13.44 4.62 -34.23
N GLY A 40 14.23 5.71 -34.08
CA GLY A 40 14.21 6.86 -34.97
C GLY A 40 12.98 7.75 -34.80
N ALA A 41 12.36 7.78 -33.62
CA ALA A 41 11.25 8.69 -33.33
C ALA A 41 11.67 10.15 -33.52
N ARG A 42 10.79 10.97 -34.06
CA ARG A 42 11.01 12.41 -34.27
C ARG A 42 11.02 13.19 -32.95
N ALA A 43 10.29 12.69 -31.95
CA ALA A 43 10.28 13.19 -30.57
C ALA A 43 9.72 12.12 -29.63
N LEU A 44 10.05 12.25 -28.34
CA LEU A 44 9.35 11.58 -27.25
C LEU A 44 8.43 12.59 -26.56
N ILE A 45 7.15 12.26 -26.40
CA ILE A 45 6.18 13.04 -25.62
C ILE A 45 5.94 12.32 -24.30
N ILE A 46 6.13 13.04 -23.20
CA ILE A 46 5.80 12.60 -21.85
C ILE A 46 4.51 13.33 -21.45
N GLN A 47 3.37 12.64 -21.46
CA GLN A 47 2.15 13.13 -20.84
C GLN A 47 2.34 13.01 -19.33
N LEU A 48 2.19 14.13 -18.62
CA LEU A 48 2.56 14.22 -17.21
C LEU A 48 1.38 14.69 -16.36
N ASP A 49 1.03 13.90 -15.36
CA ASP A 49 0.18 14.27 -14.23
C ASP A 49 0.86 13.77 -12.94
N THR A 50 1.39 14.68 -12.13
CA THR A 50 2.13 14.29 -10.94
C THR A 50 2.01 15.33 -9.83
N PRO A 51 1.74 14.88 -8.59
CA PRO A 51 1.85 15.74 -7.42
C PRO A 51 3.32 15.98 -7.01
N GLY A 52 4.26 15.18 -7.54
CA GLY A 52 5.67 15.25 -7.18
C GLY A 52 6.35 13.91 -7.03
N GLY A 53 7.39 13.83 -6.22
CA GLY A 53 8.09 12.58 -5.94
C GLY A 53 9.50 12.78 -5.42
N LEU A 54 10.31 11.73 -5.55
CA LEU A 54 11.66 11.68 -5.01
C LEU A 54 12.61 12.62 -5.77
N LEU A 55 13.32 13.46 -5.04
CA LEU A 55 14.31 14.38 -5.59
C LEU A 55 15.42 13.64 -6.38
N ASN A 56 15.87 12.47 -5.89
CA ASN A 56 16.90 11.69 -6.59
C ASN A 56 16.42 11.20 -7.95
N SER A 57 15.21 10.60 -8.03
CA SER A 57 14.60 10.18 -9.29
C SER A 57 14.41 11.37 -10.23
N THR A 58 13.90 12.49 -9.71
CA THR A 58 13.72 13.74 -10.47
C THR A 58 15.05 14.22 -11.07
N ARG A 59 16.14 14.23 -10.31
CA ARG A 59 17.46 14.65 -10.79
C ARG A 59 17.99 13.73 -11.88
N THR A 60 17.81 12.42 -11.74
CA THR A 60 18.22 11.45 -12.77
C THR A 60 17.43 11.69 -14.07
N ILE A 61 16.10 11.82 -13.98
CA ILE A 61 15.23 12.12 -15.13
C ILE A 61 15.68 13.41 -15.83
N VAL A 62 15.86 14.50 -15.07
CA VAL A 62 16.30 15.79 -15.61
C VAL A 62 17.65 15.66 -16.33
N LYS A 63 18.61 14.95 -15.74
CA LYS A 63 19.92 14.70 -16.34
C LYS A 63 19.79 13.96 -17.69
N GLU A 64 19.00 12.91 -17.74
CA GLU A 64 18.73 12.14 -18.96
C GLU A 64 18.04 13.02 -20.03
N MET A 65 17.05 13.82 -19.65
CA MET A 65 16.36 14.72 -20.57
C MET A 65 17.26 15.83 -21.11
N LEU A 66 18.13 16.39 -20.27
CA LEU A 66 19.08 17.43 -20.71
C LEU A 66 20.15 16.87 -21.66
N GLY A 67 20.53 15.58 -21.49
CA GLY A 67 21.49 14.87 -22.34
C GLY A 67 20.86 14.14 -23.53
N ALA A 68 19.53 14.17 -23.68
CA ALA A 68 18.84 13.42 -24.71
C ALA A 68 19.24 13.83 -26.14
N GLU A 69 19.43 12.83 -26.99
CA GLU A 69 19.74 13.04 -28.42
C GLU A 69 18.47 13.03 -29.30
N VAL A 70 17.30 12.78 -28.68
CA VAL A 70 15.97 12.90 -29.28
C VAL A 70 15.23 14.04 -28.61
N PRO A 71 14.44 14.86 -29.32
CA PRO A 71 13.62 15.89 -28.71
C PRO A 71 12.65 15.27 -27.69
N VAL A 72 12.66 15.74 -26.44
CA VAL A 72 11.72 15.35 -25.39
C VAL A 72 10.75 16.48 -25.15
N MET A 73 9.47 16.23 -25.34
CA MET A 73 8.38 17.15 -25.04
C MET A 73 7.70 16.69 -23.75
N VAL A 74 7.43 17.59 -22.82
CA VAL A 74 6.59 17.32 -21.66
C VAL A 74 5.26 18.02 -21.87
N TYR A 75 4.18 17.28 -21.74
CA TYR A 75 2.83 17.78 -21.90
C TYR A 75 2.02 17.48 -20.63
N VAL A 76 1.83 18.52 -19.81
CA VAL A 76 1.00 18.40 -18.59
C VAL A 76 -0.45 18.26 -19.02
N SER A 77 -0.99 17.07 -18.89
CA SER A 77 -2.32 16.69 -19.40
C SER A 77 -2.81 15.40 -18.72
N PRO A 78 -4.14 15.13 -18.73
CA PRO A 78 -5.25 15.88 -19.35
C PRO A 78 -5.63 17.15 -18.59
N SER A 79 -6.74 17.81 -18.99
CA SER A 79 -7.32 18.91 -18.21
C SER A 79 -7.58 18.47 -16.77
N GLY A 80 -7.17 19.27 -15.79
CA GLY A 80 -7.19 18.92 -14.36
C GLY A 80 -5.86 18.34 -13.85
N ALA A 81 -4.95 17.94 -14.75
CA ALA A 81 -3.63 17.46 -14.38
C ALA A 81 -2.74 18.56 -13.76
N GLY A 82 -1.75 18.15 -13.01
CA GLY A 82 -0.76 19.03 -12.39
C GLY A 82 0.68 18.61 -12.64
N ALA A 83 1.58 19.58 -12.69
CA ALA A 83 3.02 19.39 -12.61
C ALA A 83 3.54 19.92 -11.27
N GLY A 84 3.20 19.21 -10.18
CA GLY A 84 3.59 19.55 -8.81
C GLY A 84 5.03 19.13 -8.51
N SER A 85 5.72 19.86 -7.65
CA SER A 85 7.03 19.49 -7.09
C SER A 85 8.02 18.94 -8.13
N ALA A 86 8.27 17.62 -8.20
CA ALA A 86 9.12 16.98 -9.20
C ALA A 86 8.70 17.32 -10.65
N GLY A 87 7.38 17.47 -10.90
CA GLY A 87 6.84 17.82 -12.20
C GLY A 87 7.32 19.17 -12.72
N VAL A 88 7.60 20.13 -11.84
CA VAL A 88 8.18 21.42 -12.21
C VAL A 88 9.53 21.25 -12.89
N PHE A 89 10.44 20.48 -12.28
CA PHE A 89 11.79 20.26 -12.80
C PHE A 89 11.77 19.48 -14.12
N ILE A 90 10.90 18.45 -14.20
CA ILE A 90 10.74 17.64 -15.41
C ILE A 90 10.20 18.50 -16.55
N THR A 91 9.19 19.33 -16.28
CA THR A 91 8.61 20.25 -17.28
C THR A 91 9.63 21.30 -17.73
N LEU A 92 10.37 21.91 -16.79
CA LEU A 92 11.40 22.89 -17.12
C LEU A 92 12.58 22.26 -17.91
N ALA A 93 12.88 20.98 -17.74
CA ALA A 93 13.96 20.28 -18.45
C ALA A 93 13.61 19.93 -19.90
N ALA A 94 12.33 19.92 -20.26
CA ALA A 94 11.86 19.55 -21.59
C ALA A 94 12.44 20.44 -22.70
N HIS A 95 12.61 19.88 -23.90
CA HIS A 95 12.94 20.67 -25.10
C HIS A 95 11.72 21.53 -25.52
N ILE A 96 10.53 20.98 -25.40
CA ILE A 96 9.25 21.72 -25.49
C ILE A 96 8.44 21.39 -24.23
N ALA A 97 8.08 22.41 -23.50
CA ALA A 97 7.16 22.31 -22.35
C ALA A 97 5.77 22.77 -22.78
N ALA A 98 4.78 21.91 -22.58
CA ALA A 98 3.40 22.22 -22.93
C ALA A 98 2.45 21.86 -21.80
N MET A 99 1.30 22.54 -21.76
CA MET A 99 0.24 22.31 -20.80
C MET A 99 -1.10 22.27 -21.49
N ALA A 100 -2.02 21.41 -21.02
CA ALA A 100 -3.41 21.44 -21.44
C ALA A 100 -4.17 22.58 -20.73
N PRO A 101 -5.29 23.07 -21.30
CA PRO A 101 -6.16 24.00 -20.60
C PRO A 101 -6.68 23.42 -19.28
N GLY A 102 -6.71 24.23 -18.22
CA GLY A 102 -7.18 23.81 -16.90
C GLY A 102 -6.17 22.97 -16.10
N THR A 103 -4.89 23.08 -16.42
CA THR A 103 -3.78 22.45 -15.68
C THR A 103 -3.00 23.48 -14.87
N ASN A 104 -2.16 23.01 -13.94
CA ASN A 104 -1.31 23.87 -13.12
C ASN A 104 0.13 23.34 -13.04
N ILE A 105 1.06 24.23 -12.67
CA ILE A 105 2.46 23.90 -12.44
C ILE A 105 2.99 24.71 -11.26
N GLY A 106 3.73 24.07 -10.36
CA GLY A 106 4.34 24.80 -9.25
C GLY A 106 4.52 23.99 -7.96
N ALA A 107 4.68 24.75 -6.86
CA ALA A 107 4.85 24.21 -5.49
C ALA A 107 6.00 23.18 -5.40
N ALA A 108 7.24 23.65 -5.67
CA ALA A 108 8.42 22.77 -5.74
C ALA A 108 9.33 22.88 -4.50
N HIS A 109 8.81 23.32 -3.35
CA HIS A 109 9.57 23.41 -2.11
C HIS A 109 10.01 22.00 -1.65
N PRO A 110 11.31 21.79 -1.34
CA PRO A 110 11.78 20.49 -0.89
C PRO A 110 11.27 20.19 0.53
N VAL A 111 10.67 19.03 0.70
CA VAL A 111 10.21 18.54 1.99
C VAL A 111 10.99 17.26 2.35
N ALA A 112 11.17 17.01 3.66
CA ALA A 112 11.74 15.75 4.12
C ALA A 112 10.79 14.58 3.83
N GLY A 113 11.32 13.36 3.87
CA GLY A 113 10.49 12.17 3.93
C GLY A 113 9.50 12.31 5.08
N GLY A 114 8.20 12.35 4.75
CA GLY A 114 7.15 12.67 5.71
C GLY A 114 6.51 14.04 5.52
N GLY A 115 6.87 14.78 4.44
CA GLY A 115 6.28 16.09 4.13
C GLY A 115 6.58 17.20 5.13
N GLN A 116 7.46 16.94 6.11
CA GLN A 116 7.86 17.93 7.10
C GLN A 116 8.88 18.89 6.50
N GLU A 117 8.75 20.14 6.85
CA GLU A 117 9.77 21.15 6.54
C GLU A 117 11.09 20.77 7.22
N VAL A 118 12.16 20.72 6.45
CA VAL A 118 13.50 20.49 6.99
C VAL A 118 13.98 21.77 7.65
N LYS A 119 13.90 21.85 8.97
CA LYS A 119 14.27 23.06 9.72
C LYS A 119 15.78 23.20 9.93
N GLY A 120 16.23 24.43 10.15
CA GLY A 120 17.61 24.74 10.45
C GLY A 120 18.55 24.73 9.25
N VAL A 121 19.86 24.72 9.50
CA VAL A 121 20.91 24.86 8.48
C VAL A 121 20.80 23.79 7.36
N MET A 122 20.33 22.60 7.68
CA MET A 122 20.16 21.55 6.68
C MET A 122 19.00 21.87 5.72
N GLY A 123 17.90 22.41 6.22
CA GLY A 123 16.76 22.84 5.42
C GLY A 123 17.16 23.95 4.43
N GLU A 124 17.80 25.00 4.92
CA GLU A 124 18.31 26.09 4.08
C GLU A 124 19.27 25.58 3.00
N LYS A 125 20.15 24.63 3.33
CA LYS A 125 21.07 24.03 2.37
C LYS A 125 20.37 23.25 1.28
N ILE A 126 19.35 22.44 1.63
CA ILE A 126 18.56 21.68 0.66
C ILE A 126 17.74 22.63 -0.22
N GLU A 127 17.10 23.63 0.38
CA GLU A 127 16.31 24.63 -0.35
C GLU A 127 17.18 25.40 -1.34
N ASN A 128 18.33 25.94 -0.90
CA ASN A 128 19.25 26.68 -1.76
C ASN A 128 19.78 25.81 -2.90
N PHE A 129 20.13 24.55 -2.62
CA PHE A 129 20.58 23.61 -3.64
C PHE A 129 19.46 23.34 -4.67
N THR A 130 18.23 23.13 -4.21
CA THR A 130 17.08 22.83 -5.06
C THR A 130 16.67 24.05 -5.89
N ALA A 131 16.71 25.26 -5.32
CA ALA A 131 16.46 26.49 -6.02
C ALA A 131 17.51 26.75 -7.13
N SER A 132 18.80 26.56 -6.82
CA SER A 132 19.88 26.67 -7.82
C SER A 132 19.76 25.61 -8.92
N PHE A 133 19.33 24.40 -8.58
CA PHE A 133 19.06 23.36 -9.57
C PHE A 133 17.91 23.75 -10.51
N SER A 134 16.79 24.26 -9.96
CA SER A 134 15.65 24.77 -10.76
C SER A 134 16.06 25.92 -11.68
N GLU A 135 16.83 26.86 -11.15
CA GLU A 135 17.39 27.99 -11.90
C GLU A 135 18.23 27.53 -13.10
N SER A 136 19.18 26.62 -12.85
CA SER A 136 20.07 26.08 -13.88
C SER A 136 19.31 25.40 -15.02
N ILE A 137 18.28 24.63 -14.69
CA ILE A 137 17.41 23.98 -15.70
C ILE A 137 16.69 25.03 -16.54
N ALA A 138 16.06 26.01 -15.88
CA ALA A 138 15.30 27.04 -16.56
C ALA A 138 16.21 27.86 -17.49
N GLN A 139 17.40 28.28 -17.04
CA GLN A 139 18.40 28.98 -17.83
C GLN A 139 18.87 28.15 -19.03
N LYS A 140 19.18 26.88 -18.85
CA LYS A 140 19.61 25.97 -19.93
C LYS A 140 18.58 25.85 -21.04
N ARG A 141 17.29 25.94 -20.72
CA ARG A 141 16.17 25.90 -21.69
C ARG A 141 15.61 27.24 -22.08
N GLY A 142 16.22 28.34 -21.64
CA GLY A 142 15.76 29.73 -21.95
C GLY A 142 14.41 30.07 -21.32
N ARG A 143 14.05 29.44 -20.21
CA ARG A 143 12.81 29.65 -19.46
C ARG A 143 13.01 30.65 -18.30
N ASN A 144 11.92 31.00 -17.63
CA ASN A 144 11.91 31.98 -16.54
C ASN A 144 12.58 31.42 -15.27
N ALA A 145 13.87 31.78 -15.09
CA ALA A 145 14.66 31.36 -13.94
C ALA A 145 14.17 31.97 -12.63
N GLU A 146 13.67 33.20 -12.63
CA GLU A 146 13.15 33.85 -11.43
C GLU A 146 11.90 33.13 -10.91
N TRP A 147 10.97 32.78 -11.78
CA TRP A 147 9.82 31.96 -11.38
C TRP A 147 10.24 30.60 -10.89
N ALA A 148 11.20 29.95 -11.54
CA ALA A 148 11.72 28.63 -11.13
C ALA A 148 12.29 28.65 -9.71
N ILE A 149 13.00 29.71 -9.31
CA ILE A 149 13.46 29.94 -7.93
C ILE A 149 12.28 30.13 -6.98
N GLN A 150 11.26 30.92 -7.38
CA GLN A 150 10.09 31.22 -6.55
C GLN A 150 9.22 29.97 -6.34
N ALA A 151 9.10 29.09 -7.33
CA ALA A 151 8.40 27.82 -7.21
C ALA A 151 9.02 26.92 -6.11
N VAL A 152 10.35 27.00 -5.92
CA VAL A 152 11.05 26.29 -4.85
C VAL A 152 10.94 27.04 -3.52
N ARG A 153 11.31 28.32 -3.48
CA ARG A 153 11.43 29.06 -2.22
C ARG A 153 10.10 29.48 -1.61
N LYS A 154 9.08 29.74 -2.45
CA LYS A 154 7.78 30.27 -2.03
C LYS A 154 6.61 29.35 -2.36
N SER A 155 6.89 28.14 -2.85
CA SER A 155 5.84 27.19 -3.29
C SER A 155 4.83 27.83 -4.27
N VAL A 156 5.26 28.75 -5.13
CA VAL A 156 4.36 29.40 -6.09
C VAL A 156 3.87 28.37 -7.11
N ALA A 157 2.55 28.35 -7.33
CA ALA A 157 1.91 27.59 -8.40
C ALA A 157 1.13 28.55 -9.32
N ILE A 158 1.08 28.24 -10.61
CA ILE A 158 0.44 29.05 -11.64
C ILE A 158 -0.35 28.19 -12.63
N THR A 159 -1.33 28.81 -13.27
CA THR A 159 -2.12 28.16 -14.32
C THR A 159 -1.35 28.10 -15.65
N GLU A 160 -1.84 27.28 -16.59
CA GLU A 160 -1.27 27.14 -17.93
C GLU A 160 -1.13 28.48 -18.68
N LYS A 161 -2.12 29.39 -18.50
CA LYS A 161 -2.08 30.72 -19.13
C LYS A 161 -0.98 31.61 -18.56
N GLU A 162 -0.84 31.61 -17.25
CA GLU A 162 0.22 32.35 -16.58
C GLU A 162 1.59 31.75 -16.88
N ALA A 163 1.71 30.43 -16.96
CA ALA A 163 2.92 29.71 -17.29
C ALA A 163 3.42 30.07 -18.70
N LEU A 164 2.52 30.14 -19.68
CA LEU A 164 2.85 30.60 -21.02
C LEU A 164 3.26 32.09 -21.02
N LYS A 165 2.47 32.97 -20.37
CA LYS A 165 2.76 34.42 -20.28
C LYS A 165 4.10 34.73 -19.61
N LYS A 166 4.46 33.92 -18.60
CA LYS A 166 5.71 34.08 -17.84
C LYS A 166 6.90 33.35 -18.47
N ASN A 167 6.76 32.76 -19.65
CA ASN A 167 7.81 31.95 -20.29
C ASN A 167 8.30 30.79 -19.41
N VAL A 168 7.39 30.11 -18.70
CA VAL A 168 7.66 28.89 -17.98
C VAL A 168 7.46 27.68 -18.88
N ILE A 169 6.47 27.75 -19.78
CA ILE A 169 6.19 26.79 -20.84
C ILE A 169 6.18 27.44 -22.21
N ASP A 170 6.21 26.63 -23.26
CA ASP A 170 6.30 27.07 -24.66
C ASP A 170 4.95 27.05 -25.37
N ILE A 171 4.02 26.16 -24.96
CA ILE A 171 2.77 25.86 -25.68
C ILE A 171 1.64 25.61 -24.70
N VAL A 172 0.45 26.11 -25.02
CA VAL A 172 -0.81 25.58 -24.48
C VAL A 172 -1.51 24.85 -25.61
N ALA A 173 -1.78 23.55 -25.44
CA ALA A 173 -2.39 22.69 -26.44
C ALA A 173 -3.58 21.93 -25.87
N THR A 174 -4.63 21.73 -26.67
CA THR A 174 -5.85 21.01 -26.24
C THR A 174 -5.67 19.48 -26.24
N ASP A 175 -4.82 18.99 -27.13
CA ASP A 175 -4.53 17.57 -27.31
C ASP A 175 -3.13 17.36 -27.95
N ILE A 176 -2.75 16.12 -28.17
CA ILE A 176 -1.45 15.77 -28.79
C ILE A 176 -1.36 16.29 -30.24
N ASP A 177 -2.45 16.25 -30.99
CA ASP A 177 -2.44 16.69 -32.39
C ASP A 177 -2.23 18.21 -32.48
N ASP A 178 -2.85 18.96 -31.59
CA ASP A 178 -2.64 20.41 -31.46
C ASP A 178 -1.22 20.72 -30.98
N LEU A 179 -0.70 19.94 -30.00
CA LEU A 179 0.70 20.06 -29.56
C LEU A 179 1.68 19.86 -30.76
N LEU A 180 1.48 18.82 -31.54
CA LEU A 180 2.36 18.52 -32.69
C LEU A 180 2.29 19.61 -33.76
N LYS A 181 1.08 20.17 -34.03
CA LYS A 181 0.93 21.29 -34.97
C LYS A 181 1.67 22.53 -34.49
N GLN A 182 1.59 22.87 -33.20
CA GLN A 182 2.24 24.08 -32.66
C GLN A 182 3.76 23.89 -32.45
N ALA A 183 4.23 22.66 -32.24
CA ALA A 183 5.62 22.33 -32.05
C ALA A 183 6.40 22.22 -33.38
N ASP A 184 5.71 21.93 -34.49
CA ASP A 184 6.35 21.70 -35.79
C ASP A 184 7.14 22.94 -36.25
N GLY A 185 8.34 22.73 -36.77
CA GLY A 185 9.23 23.81 -37.20
C GLY A 185 9.95 24.56 -36.08
N ARG A 186 9.59 24.39 -34.80
CA ARG A 186 10.32 25.01 -33.69
C ARG A 186 11.73 24.48 -33.60
N LYS A 187 12.69 25.35 -33.33
CA LYS A 187 14.09 24.95 -33.13
C LYS A 187 14.33 24.59 -31.66
N VAL A 188 14.95 23.44 -31.44
CA VAL A 188 15.37 22.95 -30.11
C VAL A 188 16.87 22.70 -30.11
N ASP A 189 17.50 22.92 -28.96
CA ASP A 189 18.92 22.62 -28.76
C ASP A 189 19.09 21.16 -28.32
N LEU A 190 19.65 20.33 -29.22
CA LEU A 190 20.06 18.95 -28.92
C LEU A 190 21.58 18.92 -28.76
N ASN A 191 22.06 19.02 -27.54
CA ASN A 191 23.48 18.95 -27.19
C ASN A 191 24.36 19.94 -27.99
N GLY A 192 23.89 21.22 -28.09
CA GLY A 192 24.59 22.28 -28.82
C GLY A 192 24.27 22.33 -30.32
N ARG A 193 23.44 21.45 -30.86
CA ARG A 193 22.97 21.46 -32.23
C ARG A 193 21.52 21.97 -32.29
N GLN A 194 21.30 23.06 -32.98
CA GLN A 194 19.95 23.56 -33.26
C GLN A 194 19.25 22.66 -34.30
N THR A 195 18.18 21.99 -33.89
CA THR A 195 17.40 21.07 -34.73
C THR A 195 15.98 21.57 -34.85
N ALA A 196 15.46 21.70 -36.06
CA ALA A 196 14.05 22.02 -36.29
C ALA A 196 13.22 20.75 -36.12
N LEU A 197 12.14 20.84 -35.33
CA LEU A 197 11.21 19.71 -35.14
C LEU A 197 10.42 19.46 -36.44
N ALA A 198 10.32 18.23 -36.86
CA ALA A 198 9.53 17.78 -38.00
C ALA A 198 8.51 16.73 -37.51
N VAL A 199 7.47 17.22 -36.83
CA VAL A 199 6.49 16.39 -36.09
C VAL A 199 5.06 16.54 -36.62
N LYS A 200 4.82 17.40 -37.56
CA LYS A 200 3.49 17.60 -38.18
C LYS A 200 3.04 16.29 -38.84
N ASN A 201 1.82 15.89 -38.51
CA ASN A 201 1.23 14.63 -39.03
C ASN A 201 2.04 13.37 -38.74
N ALA A 202 2.97 13.40 -37.77
CA ALA A 202 3.67 12.21 -37.32
C ALA A 202 2.70 11.23 -36.67
N ARG A 203 2.87 9.94 -36.93
CA ARG A 203 2.09 8.88 -36.29
C ARG A 203 2.43 8.85 -34.79
N VAL A 204 1.41 8.78 -33.95
CA VAL A 204 1.57 8.64 -32.50
C VAL A 204 1.71 7.17 -32.14
N ALA A 205 2.86 6.78 -31.59
CA ALA A 205 3.12 5.44 -31.05
C ALA A 205 3.12 5.52 -29.51
N ARG A 206 2.13 4.88 -28.88
CA ARG A 206 2.00 4.87 -27.41
C ARG A 206 2.70 3.66 -26.82
N TYR A 207 3.41 3.87 -25.74
CA TYR A 207 4.12 2.83 -25.01
C TYR A 207 3.80 2.89 -23.53
N ASP A 208 3.56 1.72 -22.96
CA ASP A 208 3.29 1.53 -21.55
C ASP A 208 4.51 0.97 -20.82
N MET A 209 4.49 1.10 -19.49
CA MET A 209 5.44 0.43 -18.62
C MET A 209 5.43 -1.08 -18.84
N SER A 210 6.60 -1.71 -18.82
CA SER A 210 6.75 -3.16 -18.75
C SER A 210 6.09 -3.72 -17.48
N LEU A 211 5.79 -5.02 -17.46
CA LEU A 211 5.19 -5.67 -16.29
C LEU A 211 6.03 -5.44 -15.02
N LYS A 212 7.36 -5.56 -15.13
CA LYS A 212 8.28 -5.27 -14.03
C LYS A 212 8.12 -3.85 -13.50
N GLN A 213 8.09 -2.85 -14.38
CA GLN A 213 7.93 -1.44 -14.01
C GLN A 213 6.55 -1.17 -13.42
N LYS A 214 5.48 -1.78 -13.96
CA LYS A 214 4.13 -1.67 -13.39
C LYS A 214 4.06 -2.21 -11.96
N VAL A 215 4.68 -3.37 -11.70
CA VAL A 215 4.74 -3.94 -10.35
C VAL A 215 5.53 -3.05 -9.40
N LEU A 216 6.72 -2.58 -9.81
CA LEU A 216 7.54 -1.69 -8.98
C LEU A 216 6.84 -0.35 -8.71
N ASN A 217 6.17 0.21 -9.72
CA ASN A 217 5.40 1.45 -9.59
C ASN A 217 4.20 1.27 -8.65
N ALA A 218 3.48 0.14 -8.76
CA ALA A 218 2.37 -0.17 -7.87
C ALA A 218 2.82 -0.35 -6.41
N ILE A 219 3.95 -1.03 -6.17
CA ILE A 219 4.50 -1.18 -4.81
C ILE A 219 4.90 0.18 -4.22
N ALA A 220 5.34 1.13 -5.05
CA ALA A 220 5.68 2.49 -4.60
C ALA A 220 4.45 3.39 -4.31
N ASP A 221 3.22 2.91 -4.53
CA ASP A 221 1.99 3.62 -4.17
C ASP A 221 1.70 3.48 -2.66
N PRO A 222 1.43 4.59 -1.93
CA PRO A 222 1.14 4.54 -0.49
C PRO A 222 -0.03 3.65 -0.11
N ASN A 223 -1.09 3.61 -0.93
CA ASN A 223 -2.28 2.79 -0.68
C ASN A 223 -1.94 1.30 -0.79
N ILE A 224 -1.18 0.93 -1.82
CA ILE A 224 -0.72 -0.46 -2.03
C ILE A 224 0.24 -0.87 -0.90
N ALA A 225 1.20 0.00 -0.53
CA ALA A 225 2.10 -0.25 0.59
C ALA A 225 1.36 -0.49 1.90
N TYR A 226 0.35 0.33 2.18
CA TYR A 226 -0.50 0.19 3.36
C TYR A 226 -1.31 -1.12 3.34
N LEU A 227 -1.93 -1.45 2.22
CA LEU A 227 -2.68 -2.71 2.07
C LEU A 227 -1.78 -3.94 2.21
N LEU A 228 -0.57 -3.91 1.62
CA LEU A 228 0.43 -4.96 1.80
C LEU A 228 0.84 -5.10 3.27
N MET A 229 1.03 -3.98 3.97
CA MET A 229 1.35 -3.97 5.39
C MET A 229 0.21 -4.60 6.22
N MET A 230 -1.03 -4.21 5.98
CA MET A 230 -2.20 -4.76 6.68
C MET A 230 -2.40 -6.25 6.40
N ALA A 231 -2.30 -6.66 5.12
CA ALA A 231 -2.38 -8.07 4.73
C ALA A 231 -1.25 -8.90 5.35
N GLY A 232 -0.05 -8.33 5.40
CA GLY A 232 1.11 -8.95 6.01
C GLY A 232 0.93 -9.20 7.51
N PHE A 233 0.43 -8.22 8.22
CA PHE A 233 0.12 -8.36 9.65
C PHE A 233 -1.00 -9.36 9.90
N LEU A 234 -2.06 -9.33 9.10
CA LEU A 234 -3.15 -10.28 9.24
C LEU A 234 -2.67 -11.73 9.01
N GLY A 235 -1.81 -11.95 8.00
CA GLY A 235 -1.23 -13.25 7.72
C GLY A 235 -0.36 -13.76 8.86
N LEU A 236 0.50 -12.92 9.43
CA LEU A 236 1.29 -13.29 10.61
C LEU A 236 0.40 -13.54 11.85
N TYR A 237 -0.61 -12.69 12.08
CA TYR A 237 -1.57 -12.90 13.16
C TYR A 237 -2.24 -14.27 13.06
N MET A 238 -2.68 -14.67 11.86
CA MET A 238 -3.29 -15.99 11.63
C MET A 238 -2.34 -17.13 11.98
N GLU A 239 -1.06 -17.02 11.60
CA GLU A 239 -0.05 -18.05 11.92
C GLU A 239 0.22 -18.14 13.42
N PHE A 240 0.32 -16.99 14.11
CA PHE A 240 0.51 -16.98 15.57
C PHE A 240 -0.72 -17.49 16.34
N ALA A 241 -1.93 -17.15 15.88
CA ALA A 241 -3.17 -17.59 16.50
C ALA A 241 -3.47 -19.08 16.25
N HIS A 242 -3.03 -19.63 15.13
CA HIS A 242 -3.27 -21.02 14.71
C HIS A 242 -1.99 -21.63 14.11
N PRO A 243 -1.00 -21.99 14.95
CA PRO A 243 0.26 -22.55 14.47
C PRO A 243 0.05 -23.80 13.61
N GLY A 244 0.68 -23.81 12.42
CA GLY A 244 0.66 -24.96 11.51
C GLY A 244 -0.10 -24.76 10.19
N VAL A 245 -0.76 -23.62 9.97
CA VAL A 245 -1.40 -23.31 8.69
C VAL A 245 -0.36 -22.88 7.64
N ILE A 246 0.83 -22.45 8.03
CA ILE A 246 2.03 -22.05 7.26
C ILE A 246 1.76 -21.04 6.15
N PHE A 247 0.78 -21.27 5.26
CA PHE A 247 0.53 -20.44 4.08
C PHE A 247 0.24 -18.96 4.41
N PRO A 248 -0.66 -18.60 5.36
CA PRO A 248 -0.90 -17.20 5.71
C PRO A 248 0.33 -16.51 6.29
N GLY A 249 1.13 -17.22 7.10
CA GLY A 249 2.36 -16.69 7.69
C GLY A 249 3.41 -16.36 6.64
N VAL A 250 3.66 -17.26 5.68
CA VAL A 250 4.60 -17.04 4.58
C VAL A 250 4.13 -15.91 3.66
N ALA A 251 2.85 -15.94 3.25
CA ALA A 251 2.28 -14.87 2.42
C ALA A 251 2.34 -13.52 3.15
N GLY A 252 2.03 -13.50 4.45
CA GLY A 252 2.12 -12.32 5.30
C GLY A 252 3.53 -11.76 5.41
N ALA A 253 4.53 -12.61 5.59
CA ALA A 253 5.93 -12.20 5.62
C ALA A 253 6.38 -11.57 4.29
N ILE A 254 5.98 -12.15 3.15
CA ILE A 254 6.27 -11.58 1.82
C ILE A 254 5.61 -10.20 1.67
N CYS A 255 4.34 -10.07 2.03
CA CYS A 255 3.63 -8.79 2.00
C CYS A 255 4.32 -7.73 2.86
N LEU A 256 4.80 -8.06 4.06
CA LEU A 256 5.54 -7.13 4.92
C LEU A 256 6.88 -6.73 4.32
N LEU A 257 7.64 -7.67 3.74
CA LEU A 257 8.91 -7.34 3.09
C LEU A 257 8.68 -6.35 1.92
N LEU A 258 7.64 -6.56 1.12
CA LEU A 258 7.27 -5.64 0.04
C LEU A 258 6.81 -4.29 0.58
N ALA A 259 6.00 -4.28 1.64
CA ALA A 259 5.59 -3.04 2.31
C ALA A 259 6.79 -2.27 2.88
N PHE A 260 7.73 -2.92 3.55
CA PHE A 260 8.95 -2.28 4.05
C PHE A 260 9.85 -1.75 2.94
N ALA A 261 9.96 -2.47 1.82
CA ALA A 261 10.67 -1.95 0.64
C ALA A 261 10.01 -0.66 0.11
N SER A 262 8.68 -0.61 0.10
CA SER A 262 7.91 0.58 -0.27
C SER A 262 8.11 1.74 0.71
N LEU A 263 8.10 1.48 2.02
CA LEU A 263 8.29 2.50 3.06
C LEU A 263 9.68 3.16 3.03
N GLN A 264 10.70 2.53 2.42
CA GLN A 264 12.00 3.18 2.20
C GLN A 264 11.93 4.33 1.19
N VAL A 265 10.92 4.32 0.34
CA VAL A 265 10.71 5.30 -0.73
C VAL A 265 9.64 6.33 -0.31
N LEU A 266 8.70 5.93 0.54
CA LEU A 266 7.57 6.75 0.96
C LEU A 266 7.88 7.56 2.22
N PRO A 267 7.41 8.80 2.30
CA PRO A 267 7.47 9.59 3.52
C PRO A 267 6.53 9.01 4.58
N ILE A 268 7.07 8.57 5.71
CA ILE A 268 6.29 8.00 6.81
C ILE A 268 6.43 8.82 8.10
N ASN A 269 5.33 8.87 8.85
CA ASN A 269 5.34 9.41 10.22
C ASN A 269 5.72 8.31 11.20
N HIS A 270 6.86 8.48 11.90
CA HIS A 270 7.36 7.49 12.85
C HIS A 270 6.38 7.23 14.02
N THR A 271 5.65 8.26 14.47
CA THR A 271 4.63 8.11 15.53
C THR A 271 3.49 7.21 15.05
N GLY A 272 3.04 7.42 13.80
CA GLY A 272 2.05 6.55 13.17
C GLY A 272 2.52 5.10 13.08
N LEU A 273 3.77 4.87 12.66
CA LEU A 273 4.36 3.53 12.61
C LEU A 273 4.40 2.85 13.98
N VAL A 274 4.84 3.57 15.02
CA VAL A 274 4.89 3.03 16.39
C VAL A 274 3.48 2.67 16.89
N LEU A 275 2.47 3.50 16.60
CA LEU A 275 1.09 3.22 16.98
C LEU A 275 0.51 2.01 16.23
N VAL A 276 0.83 1.85 14.93
CA VAL A 276 0.45 0.65 14.17
C VAL A 276 1.06 -0.60 14.80
N LEU A 277 2.37 -0.58 15.07
CA LEU A 277 3.07 -1.71 15.69
C LEU A 277 2.53 -2.02 17.09
N LEU A 278 2.23 -1.00 17.90
CA LEU A 278 1.60 -1.15 19.21
C LEU A 278 0.20 -1.77 19.08
N GLY A 279 -0.61 -1.27 18.14
CA GLY A 279 -1.94 -1.82 17.88
C GLY A 279 -1.90 -3.31 17.56
N LEU A 280 -0.96 -3.72 16.71
CA LEU A 280 -0.75 -5.14 16.37
C LEU A 280 -0.27 -5.96 17.57
N ALA A 281 0.68 -5.45 18.34
CA ALA A 281 1.15 -6.13 19.54
C ALA A 281 0.01 -6.37 20.54
N LEU A 282 -0.89 -5.39 20.70
CA LEU A 282 -2.08 -5.51 21.55
C LEU A 282 -3.07 -6.54 20.99
N LEU A 283 -3.31 -6.56 19.66
CA LEU A 283 -4.19 -7.53 19.02
C LEU A 283 -3.64 -8.97 19.14
N VAL A 284 -2.33 -9.13 18.95
CA VAL A 284 -1.66 -10.44 19.16
C VAL A 284 -1.71 -10.81 20.64
N GLY A 285 -1.47 -9.85 21.54
CA GLY A 285 -1.55 -10.06 22.99
C GLY A 285 -2.91 -10.57 23.45
N GLU A 286 -4.01 -10.07 22.87
CA GLU A 286 -5.38 -10.54 23.19
C GLU A 286 -5.56 -12.04 22.85
N ALA A 287 -4.91 -12.55 21.81
CA ALA A 287 -5.00 -13.97 21.46
C ALA A 287 -4.32 -14.89 22.48
N PHE A 288 -3.25 -14.40 23.15
CA PHE A 288 -2.51 -15.16 24.16
C PHE A 288 -2.97 -14.90 25.59
N PHE A 289 -3.42 -13.70 25.88
CA PHE A 289 -3.85 -13.23 27.19
C PHE A 289 -5.29 -12.71 27.11
N PRO A 290 -6.31 -13.58 27.25
CA PRO A 290 -7.71 -13.16 27.14
C PRO A 290 -8.03 -12.09 28.19
N SER A 291 -8.06 -10.82 27.76
CA SER A 291 -8.31 -9.65 28.59
C SER A 291 -9.76 -9.16 28.52
N PHE A 292 -10.69 -10.02 28.15
CA PHE A 292 -12.11 -9.70 27.91
C PHE A 292 -12.33 -8.59 26.86
N GLY A 293 -11.42 -8.49 25.89
CA GLY A 293 -11.52 -7.55 24.78
C GLY A 293 -10.83 -6.19 25.02
N VAL A 294 -10.24 -5.95 26.19
CA VAL A 294 -9.58 -4.66 26.49
C VAL A 294 -8.38 -4.43 25.60
N LEU A 295 -7.50 -5.45 25.45
CA LEU A 295 -6.35 -5.38 24.55
C LEU A 295 -6.81 -5.30 23.09
N GLY A 296 -7.88 -6.01 22.72
CA GLY A 296 -8.45 -6.00 21.38
C GLY A 296 -8.98 -4.61 20.99
N ILE A 297 -9.77 -3.98 21.85
CA ILE A 297 -10.29 -2.62 21.61
C ILE A 297 -9.15 -1.62 21.57
N GLY A 298 -8.23 -1.66 22.53
CA GLY A 298 -7.04 -0.80 22.55
C GLY A 298 -6.18 -0.97 21.29
N GLY A 299 -6.03 -2.22 20.82
CA GLY A 299 -5.33 -2.56 19.61
C GLY A 299 -5.99 -1.98 18.36
N ILE A 300 -7.31 -2.07 18.21
CA ILE A 300 -8.06 -1.49 17.08
C ILE A 300 -7.94 0.05 17.09
N ILE A 301 -8.07 0.68 18.25
CA ILE A 301 -7.94 2.14 18.37
C ILE A 301 -6.52 2.58 18.00
N SER A 302 -5.50 1.92 18.55
CA SER A 302 -4.09 2.23 18.27
C SER A 302 -3.75 1.99 16.79
N LEU A 303 -4.25 0.91 16.19
CA LEU A 303 -4.10 0.61 14.77
C LEU A 303 -4.77 1.68 13.91
N GLY A 304 -5.99 2.09 14.25
CA GLY A 304 -6.73 3.12 13.51
C GLY A 304 -6.05 4.48 13.56
N LEU A 305 -5.67 4.94 14.75
CA LEU A 305 -4.94 6.20 14.92
C LEU A 305 -3.56 6.15 14.26
N GLY A 306 -2.84 5.04 14.42
CA GLY A 306 -1.54 4.82 13.80
C GLY A 306 -1.64 4.84 12.27
N SER A 307 -2.64 4.19 11.70
CA SER A 307 -2.87 4.17 10.24
C SER A 307 -3.20 5.54 9.68
N LEU A 308 -4.00 6.33 10.37
CA LEU A 308 -4.32 7.71 9.97
C LEU A 308 -3.08 8.62 10.03
N LEU A 309 -2.22 8.42 11.04
CA LEU A 309 -1.01 9.22 11.21
C LEU A 309 0.16 8.73 10.34
N LEU A 310 0.17 7.47 9.91
CA LEU A 310 1.32 6.85 9.24
C LEU A 310 1.76 7.63 7.98
N PHE A 311 0.79 8.11 7.22
CA PHE A 311 1.00 8.87 5.99
C PHE A 311 0.42 10.29 6.08
N ASP A 312 0.06 10.74 7.30
CA ASP A 312 -0.38 12.12 7.52
C ASP A 312 0.83 13.05 7.47
N THR A 313 1.03 13.61 6.30
CA THR A 313 2.14 14.53 6.01
C THR A 313 1.58 15.82 5.45
N PRO A 314 2.11 16.99 5.83
CA PRO A 314 1.63 18.29 5.34
C PRO A 314 1.72 18.48 3.81
N ALA A 315 2.50 17.67 3.13
CA ALA A 315 2.52 17.59 1.67
C ALA A 315 1.37 16.72 1.17
N ALA A 316 0.18 17.17 1.29
CA ALA A 316 -1.13 16.54 1.31
C ALA A 316 -1.50 15.54 0.19
N ASP A 317 -0.68 15.36 -0.86
CA ASP A 317 -1.05 14.54 -2.02
C ASP A 317 -0.45 13.12 -2.01
N PHE A 318 0.31 12.76 -0.97
CA PHE A 318 0.97 11.45 -0.82
C PHE A 318 0.43 10.59 0.33
N GLY A 319 -0.77 10.87 0.81
CA GLY A 319 -1.42 10.13 1.88
C GLY A 319 -2.12 8.86 1.38
N VAL A 320 -2.37 7.92 2.29
CA VAL A 320 -3.31 6.83 2.05
C VAL A 320 -4.73 7.38 2.09
N ASP A 321 -5.55 6.96 1.14
CA ASP A 321 -6.97 7.33 1.11
C ASP A 321 -7.65 6.91 2.43
N ARG A 322 -8.31 7.85 3.09
CA ARG A 322 -8.98 7.61 4.37
C ARG A 322 -10.02 6.49 4.28
N SER A 323 -10.66 6.33 3.13
CA SER A 323 -11.62 5.22 2.90
C SER A 323 -10.93 3.87 2.97
N ILE A 324 -9.71 3.76 2.42
CA ILE A 324 -8.89 2.54 2.47
C ILE A 324 -8.47 2.25 3.90
N VAL A 325 -8.03 3.28 4.66
CA VAL A 325 -7.68 3.13 6.08
C VAL A 325 -8.87 2.62 6.89
N PHE A 326 -10.03 3.28 6.79
CA PHE A 326 -11.22 2.86 7.53
C PHE A 326 -11.67 1.45 7.15
N THR A 327 -11.66 1.11 5.88
CA THR A 327 -12.05 -0.23 5.39
C THR A 327 -11.09 -1.30 5.91
N ALA A 328 -9.78 -1.06 5.84
CA ALA A 328 -8.78 -2.00 6.32
C ALA A 328 -8.85 -2.20 7.84
N VAL A 329 -8.93 -1.12 8.61
CA VAL A 329 -9.04 -1.18 10.08
C VAL A 329 -10.35 -1.87 10.50
N ALA A 330 -11.47 -1.58 9.83
CA ALA A 330 -12.74 -2.25 10.09
C ALA A 330 -12.68 -3.74 9.76
N THR A 331 -12.02 -4.11 8.66
CA THR A 331 -11.84 -5.51 8.26
C THR A 331 -11.00 -6.27 9.27
N VAL A 332 -9.82 -5.75 9.62
CA VAL A 332 -8.92 -6.37 10.61
C VAL A 332 -9.60 -6.44 11.99
N GLY A 333 -10.23 -5.34 12.42
CA GLY A 333 -10.94 -5.27 13.70
C GLY A 333 -12.10 -6.28 13.76
N SER A 334 -12.94 -6.34 12.74
CA SER A 334 -14.05 -7.31 12.67
C SER A 334 -13.55 -8.75 12.67
N PHE A 335 -12.47 -9.03 11.95
CA PHE A 335 -11.87 -10.36 11.90
C PHE A 335 -11.33 -10.78 13.27
N VAL A 336 -10.57 -9.91 13.94
CA VAL A 336 -10.03 -10.19 15.28
C VAL A 336 -11.15 -10.39 16.29
N LEU A 337 -12.17 -9.52 16.28
CA LEU A 337 -13.34 -9.66 17.17
C LEU A 337 -14.10 -10.97 16.91
N ALA A 338 -14.27 -11.36 15.65
CA ALA A 338 -14.93 -12.62 15.30
C ALA A 338 -14.14 -13.83 15.81
N ILE A 339 -12.83 -13.86 15.63
CA ILE A 339 -11.97 -14.93 16.15
C ILE A 339 -12.04 -14.96 17.69
N SER A 340 -11.88 -13.82 18.35
CA SER A 340 -11.96 -13.72 19.81
C SER A 340 -13.30 -14.23 20.34
N TYR A 341 -14.40 -13.89 19.67
CA TYR A 341 -15.73 -14.40 20.00
C TYR A 341 -15.84 -15.91 19.85
N LEU A 342 -15.31 -16.49 18.74
CA LEU A 342 -15.34 -17.93 18.50
C LEU A 342 -14.50 -18.69 19.54
N VAL A 343 -13.32 -18.17 19.88
CA VAL A 343 -12.46 -18.73 20.93
C VAL A 343 -13.17 -18.72 22.28
N PHE A 344 -13.76 -17.58 22.66
CA PHE A 344 -14.52 -17.46 23.91
C PHE A 344 -15.72 -18.43 23.95
N ARG A 345 -16.46 -18.55 22.86
CA ARG A 345 -17.58 -19.50 22.74
C ARG A 345 -17.09 -20.94 22.86
N SER A 346 -15.95 -21.29 22.25
CA SER A 346 -15.36 -22.63 22.33
C SER A 346 -14.92 -22.97 23.76
N GLN A 347 -14.32 -22.03 24.49
CA GLN A 347 -13.91 -22.22 25.87
C GLN A 347 -15.08 -22.40 26.85
N LYS A 348 -16.25 -21.79 26.56
CA LYS A 348 -17.48 -21.99 27.34
C LYS A 348 -18.25 -23.27 27.00
N ALA A 349 -17.92 -23.94 25.90
CA ALA A 349 -18.52 -25.20 25.54
C ALA A 349 -18.14 -26.26 26.61
N LYS A 350 -19.14 -26.97 27.17
CA LYS A 350 -18.90 -28.06 28.08
C LYS A 350 -18.05 -29.12 27.38
N PRO A 351 -17.03 -29.67 28.05
CA PRO A 351 -16.26 -30.76 27.47
C PRO A 351 -17.20 -31.97 27.21
N THR A 352 -17.30 -32.32 25.94
CA THR A 352 -18.14 -33.47 25.51
C THR A 352 -17.35 -34.78 25.49
N LEU A 353 -16.05 -34.73 25.69
CA LEU A 353 -15.13 -35.89 25.64
C LEU A 353 -14.37 -36.01 26.96
N GLY A 354 -14.10 -37.24 27.38
CA GLY A 354 -13.39 -37.55 28.60
C GLY A 354 -14.30 -37.70 29.81
N LYS A 355 -13.70 -37.91 31.00
CA LYS A 355 -14.41 -38.19 32.25
C LYS A 355 -15.37 -37.09 32.69
N GLU A 356 -15.03 -35.84 32.36
CA GLU A 356 -15.85 -34.67 32.68
C GLU A 356 -17.16 -34.63 31.85
N GLY A 357 -17.14 -35.15 30.63
CA GLY A 357 -18.32 -35.30 29.78
C GLY A 357 -19.29 -36.36 30.26
N LEU A 358 -18.83 -37.29 31.11
CA LEU A 358 -19.67 -38.36 31.66
C LEU A 358 -20.49 -37.92 32.87
N ILE A 359 -20.19 -36.77 33.49
CA ILE A 359 -20.93 -36.29 34.66
C ILE A 359 -22.36 -35.93 34.25
N GLY A 360 -23.32 -36.55 34.91
CA GLY A 360 -24.75 -36.37 34.62
C GLY A 360 -25.34 -37.46 33.70
N GLU A 361 -24.50 -38.20 32.97
CA GLU A 361 -24.92 -39.30 32.08
C GLU A 361 -25.52 -40.47 32.88
N ILE A 362 -26.43 -41.20 32.24
CA ILE A 362 -27.07 -42.38 32.82
C ILE A 362 -26.42 -43.60 32.19
N GLY A 363 -25.88 -44.47 33.04
CA GLY A 363 -25.32 -45.77 32.67
C GLY A 363 -26.09 -46.92 33.33
N GLU A 364 -25.64 -48.15 33.09
CA GLU A 364 -26.18 -49.36 33.63
C GLU A 364 -25.11 -50.14 34.39
N ALA A 365 -25.42 -50.64 35.58
CA ALA A 365 -24.51 -51.48 36.37
C ALA A 365 -24.32 -52.83 35.70
N ARG A 366 -23.09 -53.19 35.33
CA ARG A 366 -22.70 -54.48 34.74
C ARG A 366 -22.11 -55.42 35.73
N SER A 367 -21.86 -54.99 36.95
CA SER A 367 -21.55 -55.83 38.10
C SER A 367 -22.19 -55.21 39.36
N LYS A 368 -22.33 -56.01 40.44
CA LYS A 368 -22.76 -55.46 41.70
C LYS A 368 -21.76 -54.42 42.21
N LEU A 369 -22.25 -53.26 42.60
CA LEU A 369 -21.45 -52.21 43.25
C LEU A 369 -21.71 -52.25 44.75
N ALA A 370 -20.65 -52.60 45.52
CA ALA A 370 -20.71 -52.66 47.00
C ALA A 370 -19.31 -52.54 47.63
N PRO A 371 -18.67 -51.34 47.72
CA PRO A 371 -18.99 -50.10 47.11
C PRO A 371 -18.52 -49.97 45.65
N THR A 372 -17.61 -50.87 45.15
CA THR A 372 -17.00 -50.75 43.82
C THR A 372 -17.49 -51.82 42.86
N GLY A 373 -17.59 -51.47 41.56
CA GLY A 373 -18.00 -52.37 40.51
C GLY A 373 -17.74 -51.80 39.11
N ARG A 374 -18.44 -52.32 38.11
CA ARG A 374 -18.36 -51.84 36.72
C ARG A 374 -19.71 -51.37 36.26
N ILE A 375 -19.71 -50.26 35.52
CA ILE A 375 -20.87 -49.72 34.84
C ILE A 375 -20.59 -49.60 33.34
N PHE A 376 -21.65 -49.56 32.57
CA PHE A 376 -21.61 -49.27 31.14
C PHE A 376 -22.27 -47.91 30.91
N VAL A 377 -21.50 -46.93 30.40
CA VAL A 377 -21.99 -45.58 30.14
C VAL A 377 -21.29 -45.05 28.89
N HIS A 378 -22.03 -44.33 28.04
CA HIS A 378 -21.54 -43.72 26.81
C HIS A 378 -20.78 -44.68 25.86
N GLY A 379 -21.23 -45.97 25.80
CA GLY A 379 -20.62 -46.99 24.94
C GLY A 379 -19.39 -47.69 25.52
N GLU A 380 -18.94 -47.36 26.75
CA GLU A 380 -17.73 -47.91 27.36
C GLU A 380 -17.97 -48.48 28.75
N HIS A 381 -17.09 -49.43 29.14
CA HIS A 381 -17.06 -49.97 30.48
C HIS A 381 -16.15 -49.18 31.41
N TRP A 382 -16.73 -48.67 32.50
CA TRP A 382 -16.00 -47.88 33.49
C TRP A 382 -16.03 -48.53 34.86
N SER A 383 -14.95 -48.42 35.60
CA SER A 383 -14.95 -48.72 37.03
C SER A 383 -15.72 -47.65 37.77
N ALA A 384 -16.62 -48.04 38.64
CA ALA A 384 -17.47 -47.10 39.38
C ALA A 384 -17.52 -47.47 40.87
N GLU A 385 -17.81 -46.46 41.66
CA GLU A 385 -18.02 -46.52 43.12
C GLU A 385 -19.34 -45.86 43.47
N ALA A 386 -20.09 -46.50 44.34
CA ALA A 386 -21.38 -45.99 44.81
C ALA A 386 -21.45 -45.99 46.34
N ASP A 387 -22.12 -44.99 46.93
CA ASP A 387 -22.32 -44.86 48.37
C ASP A 387 -23.25 -45.92 48.98
N GLY A 388 -23.92 -46.73 48.13
CA GLY A 388 -24.82 -47.78 48.53
C GLY A 388 -24.76 -48.99 47.60
N ALA A 389 -25.28 -50.16 48.02
CA ALA A 389 -25.31 -51.33 47.17
C ALA A 389 -26.26 -51.17 45.98
N ILE A 390 -25.74 -51.35 44.77
CA ILE A 390 -26.48 -51.30 43.51
C ILE A 390 -26.36 -52.67 42.81
N GLU A 391 -27.49 -53.24 42.44
CA GLU A 391 -27.51 -54.59 41.79
C GLU A 391 -27.27 -54.48 40.27
N ILE A 392 -26.92 -55.61 39.68
CA ILE A 392 -26.66 -55.68 38.22
C ILE A 392 -27.94 -55.33 37.44
N GLY A 393 -27.78 -54.52 36.39
CA GLY A 393 -28.89 -54.05 35.54
C GLY A 393 -29.57 -52.79 36.04
N GLU A 394 -29.25 -52.30 37.25
CA GLU A 394 -29.83 -51.03 37.75
C GLU A 394 -29.22 -49.81 37.00
N ARG A 395 -30.06 -48.81 36.80
CA ARG A 395 -29.64 -47.56 36.20
C ARG A 395 -28.94 -46.67 37.22
N VAL A 396 -27.78 -46.13 36.82
CA VAL A 396 -26.96 -45.28 37.67
C VAL A 396 -26.67 -43.96 36.96
N ARG A 397 -26.59 -42.87 37.71
CA ARG A 397 -26.16 -41.57 37.20
C ARG A 397 -24.76 -41.28 37.69
N VAL A 398 -23.90 -40.85 36.77
CA VAL A 398 -22.56 -40.41 37.13
C VAL A 398 -22.65 -39.03 37.82
N VAL A 399 -22.16 -38.92 39.04
CA VAL A 399 -22.18 -37.71 39.84
C VAL A 399 -20.81 -37.05 39.98
N GLY A 400 -19.74 -37.78 39.61
CA GLY A 400 -18.37 -37.30 39.68
C GLY A 400 -17.38 -38.41 39.33
N TYR A 401 -16.09 -38.12 39.52
CA TYR A 401 -15.02 -39.10 39.33
C TYR A 401 -13.90 -38.89 40.36
N ASP A 402 -13.17 -39.95 40.66
CA ASP A 402 -11.95 -39.95 41.45
C ASP A 402 -10.90 -40.80 40.75
N GLY A 403 -9.85 -40.15 40.23
CA GLY A 403 -8.88 -40.81 39.36
C GLY A 403 -9.50 -41.45 38.11
N MET A 404 -9.47 -42.80 38.03
CA MET A 404 -10.07 -43.55 36.91
C MET A 404 -11.42 -44.20 37.28
N ARG A 405 -12.00 -43.87 38.44
CA ARG A 405 -13.29 -44.41 38.90
C ARG A 405 -14.35 -43.32 38.79
N LEU A 406 -15.53 -43.72 38.32
CA LEU A 406 -16.71 -42.86 38.31
C LEU A 406 -17.45 -43.00 39.63
N LYS A 407 -17.85 -41.90 40.25
CA LYS A 407 -18.76 -41.89 41.38
C LYS A 407 -20.18 -41.89 40.84
N VAL A 408 -20.99 -42.85 41.27
CA VAL A 408 -22.34 -43.02 40.74
C VAL A 408 -23.38 -43.15 41.86
N THR A 409 -24.59 -42.72 41.52
CA THR A 409 -25.76 -42.88 42.41
C THR A 409 -26.88 -43.62 41.67
N ARG A 410 -27.75 -44.31 42.41
CA ARG A 410 -28.93 -45.02 41.85
C ARG A 410 -29.90 -43.95 41.27
N VAL A 411 -30.43 -44.22 40.10
CA VAL A 411 -31.50 -43.42 39.53
C VAL A 411 -32.83 -43.95 40.08
N SER A 412 -33.48 -43.18 40.99
CA SER A 412 -34.85 -43.49 41.42
C SER A 412 -35.82 -43.17 40.28
N GLU A 413 -36.80 -44.03 40.01
CA GLU A 413 -37.77 -43.91 38.89
C GLU A 413 -38.64 -42.65 38.87
N GLY A 414 -38.42 -41.72 39.81
CA GLY A 414 -39.20 -40.48 39.90
C GLY A 414 -38.66 -39.22 39.23
N ASN A 415 -37.49 -39.26 38.57
CA ASN A 415 -36.82 -38.02 38.08
C ASN A 415 -36.27 -38.13 36.64
N VAL A 416 -37.04 -38.78 35.75
CA VAL A 416 -36.81 -38.68 34.29
C VAL A 416 -37.74 -37.61 33.74
N LYS A 417 -37.37 -36.33 33.89
CA LYS A 417 -37.91 -35.28 33.02
C LYS A 417 -36.96 -35.14 31.82
N SER A 418 -37.58 -35.36 30.68
CA SER A 418 -37.10 -35.23 29.30
C SER A 418 -36.27 -33.93 29.03
#